data_27ccdf4f0b51e0b7775bd8e80db2a694
#
_entry.id   27ccdf4f0b51e0b7775bd8e80db2a694
#
_cell.length_a   1.000
_cell.length_b   1.000
_cell.length_c   1.000
_cell.angle_alpha   90.00
_cell.angle_beta   90.00
_cell.angle_gamma   90.00
#
_symmetry.space_group_name_H-M   'P 1'
#
loop_
_entity.id
_entity.type
_entity.pdbx_description
1 polymer ?
#
loop_
_entity_poly.entity_id
_entity_poly.type
_entity_poly.pdbx_seq_one_letter_code
_entity_poly.pdbx_strand_id
1 'polypeptide(L)'
;MKTMDLQELEKRFQEKIDKEIKIEPNDWMPDEYRKTLIRQISQHAHSEIVGMLPEGNWITRAPNLRRKAVLLAKVQDEAGHGLYLYSSVETLGADREATIDDLHSGKAKYSSIFNYPAVTWADIGTIGWLVDGAAIMNQVALCRCSYGPYARGMVKICKEESFHQRQGYESLVTLCN
;
A
#
# COMPACT_ATOMS: atom_id res chain seq x y z
N MET A 1 29.54 5.23 -26.91
CA MET A 1 28.97 5.80 -25.69
C MET A 1 30.02 5.72 -24.59
N LYS A 2 30.50 6.83 -24.01
CA LYS A 2 31.40 6.78 -22.85
C LYS A 2 30.62 6.18 -21.68
N THR A 3 31.09 5.06 -21.16
CA THR A 3 30.60 4.50 -19.89
C THR A 3 30.83 5.56 -18.81
N MET A 4 29.77 6.09 -18.23
CA MET A 4 29.89 7.01 -17.09
C MET A 4 30.53 6.25 -15.92
N ASP A 5 31.46 6.90 -15.23
CA ASP A 5 32.09 6.38 -14.03
C ASP A 5 31.03 6.19 -12.93
N LEU A 6 31.15 5.12 -12.15
CA LEU A 6 30.24 4.82 -11.04
C LEU A 6 30.14 5.99 -10.06
N GLN A 7 31.26 6.64 -9.76
CA GLN A 7 31.30 7.81 -8.88
C GLN A 7 30.48 8.99 -9.40
N GLU A 8 30.47 9.22 -10.71
CA GLU A 8 29.65 10.27 -11.32
C GLU A 8 28.15 9.92 -11.27
N LEU A 9 27.80 8.63 -11.41
CA LEU A 9 26.41 8.16 -11.26
C LEU A 9 25.90 8.34 -9.83
N GLU A 10 26.70 7.93 -8.85
CA GLU A 10 26.40 8.11 -7.42
C GLU A 10 26.22 9.59 -7.06
N LYS A 11 27.11 10.44 -7.56
CA LYS A 11 27.01 11.89 -7.35
C LYS A 11 25.70 12.46 -7.91
N ARG A 12 25.34 12.11 -9.14
CA ARG A 12 24.07 12.55 -9.75
C ARG A 12 22.85 12.07 -9.02
N PHE A 13 22.89 10.82 -8.56
CA PHE A 13 21.82 10.28 -7.72
C PHE A 13 21.68 11.11 -6.44
N GLN A 14 22.79 11.35 -5.72
CA GLN A 14 22.78 12.13 -4.48
C GLN A 14 22.30 13.58 -4.72
N GLU A 15 22.72 14.23 -5.82
CA GLU A 15 22.25 15.57 -6.19
C GLU A 15 20.74 15.62 -6.40
N LYS A 16 20.14 14.58 -6.99
CA LYS A 16 18.68 14.49 -7.12
C LYS A 16 18.00 14.37 -5.75
N ILE A 17 18.53 13.53 -4.88
CA ILE A 17 18.01 13.36 -3.52
C ILE A 17 18.07 14.69 -2.75
N ASP A 18 19.20 15.37 -2.76
CA ASP A 18 19.44 16.63 -2.04
C ASP A 18 18.52 17.77 -2.54
N LYS A 19 18.16 17.74 -3.81
CA LYS A 19 17.24 18.70 -4.44
C LYS A 19 15.76 18.27 -4.41
N GLU A 20 15.43 17.18 -3.72
CA GLU A 20 14.09 16.57 -3.67
C GLU A 20 13.53 16.23 -5.08
N ILE A 21 14.39 16.02 -6.08
CA ILE A 21 14.00 15.59 -7.43
C ILE A 21 13.72 14.08 -7.37
N LYS A 22 12.57 13.67 -7.87
CA LYS A 22 12.19 12.26 -7.86
C LYS A 22 13.11 11.41 -8.73
N ILE A 23 13.42 10.23 -8.23
CA ILE A 23 14.08 9.17 -8.98
C ILE A 23 13.00 8.44 -9.79
N GLU A 24 13.19 8.36 -11.08
CA GLU A 24 12.25 7.73 -12.00
C GLU A 24 12.77 6.34 -12.46
N PRO A 25 11.92 5.47 -13.05
CA PRO A 25 12.30 4.10 -13.40
C PRO A 25 13.55 3.97 -14.28
N ASN A 26 13.77 4.94 -15.16
CA ASN A 26 14.91 4.95 -16.08
C ASN A 26 16.17 5.63 -15.49
N ASP A 27 16.07 6.18 -14.30
CA ASP A 27 17.22 6.75 -13.62
C ASP A 27 18.13 5.65 -13.08
N TRP A 28 19.42 5.90 -13.11
CA TRP A 28 20.36 5.09 -12.36
C TRP A 28 20.14 5.29 -10.86
N MET A 29 20.18 4.21 -10.11
CA MET A 29 20.08 4.19 -8.65
C MET A 29 20.95 3.09 -8.06
N PRO A 30 21.48 3.29 -6.82
CA PRO A 30 22.25 2.25 -6.13
C PRO A 30 21.42 0.97 -5.91
N ASP A 31 22.07 -0.19 -6.00
CA ASP A 31 21.39 -1.48 -5.81
C ASP A 31 20.70 -1.61 -4.45
N GLU A 32 21.31 -1.11 -3.39
CA GLU A 32 20.73 -1.16 -2.04
C GLU A 32 19.49 -0.27 -1.90
N TYR A 33 19.46 0.87 -2.58
CA TYR A 33 18.26 1.72 -2.68
C TYR A 33 17.15 0.96 -3.41
N ARG A 34 17.45 0.36 -4.56
CA ARG A 34 16.52 -0.45 -5.34
C ARG A 34 15.94 -1.62 -4.54
N LYS A 35 16.80 -2.43 -3.93
CA LYS A 35 16.40 -3.58 -3.10
C LYS A 35 15.53 -3.17 -1.92
N THR A 36 15.87 -2.06 -1.27
CA THR A 36 15.08 -1.52 -0.15
C THR A 36 13.68 -1.12 -0.58
N LEU A 37 13.56 -0.44 -1.73
CA LEU A 37 12.26 -0.07 -2.29
C LEU A 37 11.44 -1.29 -2.69
N ILE A 38 12.03 -2.26 -3.38
CA ILE A 38 11.35 -3.50 -3.77
C ILE A 38 10.77 -4.17 -2.52
N ARG A 39 11.59 -4.36 -1.48
CA ARG A 39 11.13 -4.98 -0.23
C ARG A 39 9.99 -4.20 0.44
N GLN A 40 10.14 -2.88 0.55
CA GLN A 40 9.16 -2.02 1.22
C GLN A 40 7.84 -1.96 0.46
N ILE A 41 7.90 -1.75 -0.85
CA ILE A 41 6.70 -1.61 -1.67
C ILE A 41 5.99 -2.96 -1.82
N SER A 42 6.73 -4.07 -1.97
CA SER A 42 6.12 -5.41 -2.01
C SER A 42 5.41 -5.75 -0.70
N GLN A 43 6.04 -5.48 0.46
CA GLN A 43 5.40 -5.72 1.76
C GLN A 43 4.12 -4.87 1.93
N HIS A 44 4.13 -3.64 1.42
CA HIS A 44 2.95 -2.78 1.41
C HIS A 44 1.85 -3.39 0.51
N ALA A 45 2.18 -3.73 -0.75
CA ALA A 45 1.26 -4.38 -1.68
C ALA A 45 0.63 -5.65 -1.08
N HIS A 46 1.44 -6.50 -0.45
CA HIS A 46 0.95 -7.70 0.23
C HIS A 46 -0.02 -7.36 1.35
N SER A 47 0.22 -6.28 2.10
CA SER A 47 -0.67 -5.85 3.18
C SER A 47 -2.03 -5.40 2.65
N GLU A 48 -2.08 -4.67 1.54
CA GLU A 48 -3.31 -4.27 0.87
C GLU A 48 -4.13 -5.51 0.43
N ILE A 49 -3.47 -6.45 -0.27
CA ILE A 49 -4.13 -7.66 -0.77
C ILE A 49 -4.63 -8.56 0.38
N VAL A 50 -3.85 -8.74 1.45
CA VAL A 50 -4.29 -9.54 2.60
C VAL A 50 -5.34 -8.79 3.41
N GLY A 51 -5.20 -7.46 3.54
CA GLY A 51 -6.12 -6.60 4.30
C GLY A 51 -7.54 -6.59 3.75
N MET A 52 -7.71 -6.71 2.43
CA MET A 52 -9.05 -6.77 1.83
C MET A 52 -9.84 -8.05 2.18
N LEU A 53 -9.18 -9.15 2.60
CA LEU A 53 -9.83 -10.44 2.80
C LEU A 53 -10.83 -10.45 3.97
N PRO A 54 -10.49 -10.00 5.20
CA PRO A 54 -11.42 -9.96 6.32
C PRO A 54 -12.66 -9.13 5.99
N GLU A 55 -12.50 -8.01 5.30
CA GLU A 55 -13.60 -7.13 4.91
C GLU A 55 -14.42 -7.72 3.76
N GLY A 56 -13.78 -8.31 2.76
CA GLY A 56 -14.43 -9.02 1.68
C GLY A 56 -15.37 -10.13 2.16
N ASN A 57 -14.96 -10.86 3.19
CA ASN A 57 -15.77 -11.89 3.83
C ASN A 57 -17.04 -11.34 4.53
N TRP A 58 -17.10 -10.04 4.79
CA TRP A 58 -18.24 -9.39 5.44
C TRP A 58 -19.21 -8.71 4.48
N ILE A 59 -18.90 -8.60 3.18
CA ILE A 59 -19.78 -7.94 2.20
C ILE A 59 -21.21 -8.51 2.24
N THR A 60 -21.35 -9.84 2.28
CA THR A 60 -22.67 -10.50 2.34
C THR A 60 -23.37 -10.35 3.69
N ARG A 61 -22.60 -10.18 4.77
CA ARG A 61 -23.07 -10.11 6.16
C ARG A 61 -23.25 -8.70 6.71
N ALA A 62 -22.83 -7.67 5.95
CA ALA A 62 -23.00 -6.28 6.35
C ALA A 62 -24.50 -5.96 6.60
N PRO A 63 -24.81 -5.11 7.61
CA PRO A 63 -26.17 -5.02 8.21
C PRO A 63 -27.24 -4.47 7.29
N ASN A 64 -26.88 -3.73 6.24
CA ASN A 64 -27.83 -3.19 5.27
C ASN A 64 -27.16 -2.94 3.92
N LEU A 65 -27.96 -2.64 2.89
CA LEU A 65 -27.49 -2.46 1.52
C LEU A 65 -26.48 -1.30 1.39
N ARG A 66 -26.67 -0.20 2.12
CA ARG A 66 -25.71 0.92 2.12
C ARG A 66 -24.35 0.48 2.61
N ARG A 67 -24.29 -0.25 3.74
CA ARG A 67 -23.03 -0.76 4.30
C ARG A 67 -22.38 -1.81 3.42
N LYS A 68 -23.17 -2.65 2.73
CA LYS A 68 -22.65 -3.59 1.72
C LYS A 68 -21.97 -2.85 0.56
N ALA A 69 -22.60 -1.81 0.03
CA ALA A 69 -22.07 -1.03 -1.09
C ALA A 69 -20.77 -0.31 -0.70
N VAL A 70 -20.73 0.30 0.49
CA VAL A 70 -19.53 0.95 1.03
C VAL A 70 -18.39 -0.04 1.19
N LEU A 71 -18.66 -1.21 1.79
CA LEU A 71 -17.64 -2.23 2.01
C LEU A 71 -17.12 -2.82 0.70
N LEU A 72 -17.98 -3.02 -0.29
CA LEU A 72 -17.57 -3.45 -1.62
C LEU A 72 -16.65 -2.43 -2.29
N ALA A 73 -16.97 -1.13 -2.20
CA ALA A 73 -16.13 -0.06 -2.75
C ALA A 73 -14.76 -0.07 -2.07
N LYS A 74 -14.71 -0.17 -0.73
CA LYS A 74 -13.47 -0.27 0.01
C LYS A 74 -12.62 -1.47 -0.43
N VAL A 75 -13.19 -2.66 -0.50
CA VAL A 75 -12.47 -3.87 -0.93
C VAL A 75 -11.91 -3.73 -2.36
N GLN A 76 -12.63 -3.03 -3.25
CA GLN A 76 -12.11 -2.72 -4.58
C GLN A 76 -10.92 -1.76 -4.53
N ASP A 77 -10.97 -0.75 -3.67
CA ASP A 77 -9.87 0.20 -3.49
C ASP A 77 -8.63 -0.52 -2.97
N GLU A 78 -8.73 -1.36 -1.93
CA GLU A 78 -7.62 -2.16 -1.39
C GLU A 78 -6.96 -3.05 -2.46
N ALA A 79 -7.79 -3.74 -3.27
CA ALA A 79 -7.28 -4.52 -4.40
C ALA A 79 -6.55 -3.63 -5.42
N GLY A 80 -7.09 -2.44 -5.70
CA GLY A 80 -6.50 -1.45 -6.58
C GLY A 80 -5.17 -0.91 -6.04
N HIS A 81 -5.08 -0.65 -4.72
CA HIS A 81 -3.84 -0.24 -4.06
C HIS A 81 -2.75 -1.29 -4.26
N GLY A 82 -3.06 -2.57 -4.00
CA GLY A 82 -2.13 -3.66 -4.24
C GLY A 82 -1.61 -3.69 -5.67
N LEU A 83 -2.49 -3.52 -6.67
CA LEU A 83 -2.11 -3.49 -8.09
C LEU A 83 -1.20 -2.31 -8.43
N TYR A 84 -1.46 -1.11 -7.91
CA TYR A 84 -0.58 0.06 -8.13
C TYR A 84 0.80 -0.16 -7.51
N LEU A 85 0.85 -0.74 -6.33
CA LEU A 85 2.10 -1.01 -5.63
C LEU A 85 2.91 -2.09 -6.35
N TYR A 86 2.30 -3.18 -6.81
CA TYR A 86 2.98 -4.17 -7.64
C TYR A 86 3.50 -3.57 -8.94
N SER A 87 2.72 -2.70 -9.60
CA SER A 87 3.21 -1.99 -10.79
C SER A 87 4.43 -1.12 -10.48
N SER A 88 4.48 -0.49 -9.30
CA SER A 88 5.66 0.26 -8.87
C SER A 88 6.88 -0.66 -8.65
N VAL A 89 6.68 -1.85 -8.12
CA VAL A 89 7.74 -2.86 -7.93
C VAL A 89 8.29 -3.35 -9.27
N GLU A 90 7.41 -3.58 -10.25
CA GLU A 90 7.83 -3.95 -11.62
C GLU A 90 8.74 -2.91 -12.26
N THR A 91 8.46 -1.62 -12.05
CA THR A 91 9.32 -0.54 -12.59
C THR A 91 10.71 -0.51 -11.94
N LEU A 92 10.90 -1.19 -10.81
CA LEU A 92 12.21 -1.43 -10.18
C LEU A 92 12.90 -2.70 -10.69
N GLY A 93 12.26 -3.46 -11.59
CA GLY A 93 12.79 -4.66 -12.21
C GLY A 93 12.47 -5.96 -11.47
N ALA A 94 11.57 -5.95 -10.48
CA ALA A 94 11.08 -7.18 -9.87
C ALA A 94 10.00 -7.84 -10.74
N ASP A 95 9.91 -9.15 -10.67
CA ASP A 95 8.87 -9.93 -11.32
C ASP A 95 7.59 -9.93 -10.47
N ARG A 96 6.47 -9.48 -11.04
CA ARG A 96 5.18 -9.40 -10.35
C ARG A 96 4.67 -10.78 -9.96
N GLU A 97 4.70 -11.74 -10.88
CA GLU A 97 4.19 -13.10 -10.63
C GLU A 97 4.97 -13.76 -9.50
N ALA A 98 6.30 -13.69 -9.56
CA ALA A 98 7.15 -14.23 -8.49
C ALA A 98 6.88 -13.52 -7.14
N THR A 99 6.62 -12.22 -7.14
CA THR A 99 6.29 -11.44 -5.94
C THR A 99 4.96 -11.89 -5.34
N ILE A 100 3.95 -12.15 -6.17
CA ILE A 100 2.64 -12.66 -5.76
C ILE A 100 2.75 -14.12 -5.28
N ASP A 101 3.53 -14.94 -5.97
CA ASP A 101 3.79 -16.34 -5.58
C ASP A 101 4.44 -16.44 -4.19
N ASP A 102 5.34 -15.52 -3.86
CA ASP A 102 5.93 -15.43 -2.51
C ASP A 102 4.87 -15.12 -1.44
N LEU A 103 3.87 -14.30 -1.75
CA LEU A 103 2.74 -14.07 -0.85
C LEU A 103 1.91 -15.34 -0.66
N HIS A 104 1.50 -15.98 -1.75
CA HIS A 104 0.66 -17.19 -1.70
C HIS A 104 1.37 -18.40 -1.07
N SER A 105 2.68 -18.50 -1.23
CA SER A 105 3.49 -19.57 -0.61
C SER A 105 3.84 -19.30 0.87
N GLY A 106 3.42 -18.16 1.43
CA GLY A 106 3.69 -17.79 2.83
C GLY A 106 5.13 -17.34 3.10
N LYS A 107 5.92 -17.07 2.09
CA LYS A 107 7.30 -16.56 2.23
C LYS A 107 7.33 -15.05 2.42
N ALA A 108 6.35 -14.33 1.86
CA ALA A 108 6.28 -12.89 1.94
C ALA A 108 5.75 -12.42 3.30
N LYS A 109 6.16 -11.20 3.67
CA LYS A 109 5.68 -10.51 4.87
C LYS A 109 4.60 -9.51 4.50
N TYR A 110 3.61 -9.39 5.38
CA TYR A 110 2.55 -8.38 5.34
C TYR A 110 2.25 -7.90 6.77
N SER A 111 1.35 -6.95 6.94
CA SER A 111 0.97 -6.45 8.26
C SER A 111 0.29 -7.55 9.10
N SER A 112 0.90 -7.89 10.24
CA SER A 112 0.45 -8.98 11.11
C SER A 112 -0.93 -8.77 11.72
N ILE A 113 -1.47 -7.55 11.70
CA ILE A 113 -2.83 -7.26 12.18
C ILE A 113 -3.89 -8.09 11.43
N PHE A 114 -3.66 -8.40 10.17
CA PHE A 114 -4.58 -9.18 9.34
C PHE A 114 -4.57 -10.68 9.64
N ASN A 115 -3.71 -11.15 10.55
CA ASN A 115 -3.75 -12.53 11.08
C ASN A 115 -4.86 -12.72 12.13
N TYR A 116 -5.43 -11.64 12.66
CA TYR A 116 -6.51 -11.70 13.63
C TYR A 116 -7.87 -11.79 12.92
N PRO A 117 -8.78 -12.67 13.37
CA PRO A 117 -10.08 -12.83 12.74
C PRO A 117 -10.98 -11.62 13.01
N ALA A 118 -11.72 -11.19 12.01
CA ALA A 118 -12.82 -10.23 12.14
C ALA A 118 -14.14 -11.01 12.33
N VAL A 119 -14.59 -11.16 13.56
CA VAL A 119 -15.72 -12.04 13.93
C VAL A 119 -17.04 -11.29 14.08
N THR A 120 -17.00 -9.97 14.24
CA THR A 120 -18.19 -9.10 14.39
C THR A 120 -18.16 -7.95 13.40
N TRP A 121 -19.32 -7.30 13.21
CA TRP A 121 -19.39 -6.07 12.42
C TRP A 121 -18.60 -4.92 13.08
N ALA A 122 -18.48 -4.93 14.40
CA ALA A 122 -17.65 -3.97 15.13
C ALA A 122 -16.16 -4.13 14.78
N ASP A 123 -15.68 -5.35 14.56
CA ASP A 123 -14.29 -5.59 14.14
C ASP A 123 -14.03 -4.94 12.77
N ILE A 124 -14.98 -5.05 11.84
CA ILE A 124 -14.89 -4.39 10.52
C ILE A 124 -14.87 -2.85 10.68
N GLY A 125 -15.72 -2.29 11.54
CA GLY A 125 -15.67 -0.87 11.86
C GLY A 125 -14.33 -0.46 12.49
N THR A 126 -13.76 -1.31 13.34
CA THR A 126 -12.47 -1.07 13.99
C THR A 126 -11.31 -1.14 13.00
N ILE A 127 -11.31 -2.08 12.07
CA ILE A 127 -10.33 -2.14 10.97
C ILE A 127 -10.38 -0.81 10.22
N GLY A 128 -11.54 -0.42 9.69
CA GLY A 128 -11.69 0.81 8.93
C GLY A 128 -11.28 2.06 9.71
N TRP A 129 -11.59 2.16 11.01
CA TRP A 129 -11.23 3.36 11.74
C TRP A 129 -9.78 3.38 12.25
N LEU A 130 -9.34 2.32 12.93
CA LEU A 130 -8.06 2.31 13.64
C LEU A 130 -6.91 1.77 12.78
N VAL A 131 -7.14 0.72 12.01
CA VAL A 131 -6.07 0.13 11.18
C VAL A 131 -5.79 1.03 9.98
N ASP A 132 -6.83 1.46 9.25
CA ASP A 132 -6.66 2.38 8.12
C ASP A 132 -6.19 3.76 8.60
N GLY A 133 -6.65 4.21 9.77
CA GLY A 133 -6.15 5.43 10.39
C GLY A 133 -4.65 5.37 10.70
N ALA A 134 -4.17 4.23 11.22
CA ALA A 134 -2.74 4.01 11.45
C ALA A 134 -1.97 3.89 10.12
N ALA A 135 -2.58 3.25 9.11
CA ALA A 135 -2.02 3.18 7.75
C ALA A 135 -1.81 4.58 7.18
N ILE A 136 -2.82 5.46 7.22
CA ILE A 136 -2.72 6.85 6.74
C ILE A 136 -1.55 7.57 7.40
N MET A 137 -1.41 7.48 8.73
CA MET A 137 -0.33 8.16 9.47
C MET A 137 1.06 7.71 9.00
N ASN A 138 1.22 6.43 8.66
CA ASN A 138 2.47 5.90 8.11
C ASN A 138 2.66 6.27 6.63
N GLN A 139 1.58 6.28 5.86
CA GLN A 139 1.60 6.41 4.40
C GLN A 139 1.76 7.86 3.94
N VAL A 140 1.27 8.86 4.70
CA VAL A 140 1.38 10.28 4.35
C VAL A 140 2.84 10.70 4.11
N ALA A 141 3.78 10.22 4.93
CA ALA A 141 5.20 10.48 4.72
C ALA A 141 5.71 9.92 3.38
N LEU A 142 5.15 8.81 2.91
CA LEU A 142 5.53 8.14 1.66
C LEU A 142 5.10 8.91 0.41
N CYS A 143 4.16 9.86 0.51
CA CYS A 143 3.86 10.81 -0.56
C CYS A 143 5.08 11.67 -0.93
N ARG A 144 6.05 11.77 -0.02
CA ARG A 144 7.35 12.45 -0.24
C ARG A 144 8.48 11.50 -0.58
N CYS A 145 8.23 10.19 -0.71
CA CYS A 145 9.24 9.21 -1.09
C CYS A 145 10.06 9.72 -2.29
N SER A 146 11.36 9.50 -2.26
CA SER A 146 12.25 9.90 -3.35
C SER A 146 11.99 9.14 -4.65
N TYR A 147 11.38 7.94 -4.60
CA TYR A 147 10.99 7.20 -5.79
C TYR A 147 9.64 7.66 -6.34
N GLY A 148 9.64 8.22 -7.54
CA GLY A 148 8.50 8.91 -8.15
C GLY A 148 7.24 8.05 -8.29
N PRO A 149 7.30 6.83 -8.87
CA PRO A 149 6.12 5.97 -9.02
C PRO A 149 5.42 5.67 -7.69
N TYR A 150 6.19 5.34 -6.64
CA TYR A 150 5.63 5.07 -5.32
C TYR A 150 5.00 6.32 -4.72
N ALA A 151 5.72 7.46 -4.73
CA ALA A 151 5.20 8.72 -4.18
C ALA A 151 3.87 9.15 -4.83
N ARG A 152 3.75 9.01 -6.15
CA ARG A 152 2.50 9.35 -6.88
C ARG A 152 1.37 8.40 -6.54
N GLY A 153 1.64 7.11 -6.43
CA GLY A 153 0.66 6.10 -5.98
C GLY A 153 0.13 6.41 -4.59
N MET A 154 1.02 6.78 -3.66
CA MET A 154 0.64 7.09 -2.27
C MET A 154 -0.31 8.28 -2.14
N VAL A 155 -0.21 9.29 -3.02
CA VAL A 155 -1.16 10.42 -3.01
C VAL A 155 -2.60 9.96 -3.27
N LYS A 156 -2.79 9.00 -4.17
CA LYS A 156 -4.10 8.41 -4.46
C LYS A 156 -4.56 7.52 -3.31
N ILE A 157 -3.71 6.59 -2.88
CA ILE A 157 -3.99 5.65 -1.79
C ILE A 157 -4.42 6.40 -0.52
N CYS A 158 -3.67 7.40 -0.05
CA CYS A 158 -4.03 8.17 1.14
C CYS A 158 -5.39 8.88 1.06
N LYS A 159 -5.82 9.28 -0.14
CA LYS A 159 -7.16 9.89 -0.33
C LYS A 159 -8.28 8.86 -0.16
N GLU A 160 -8.09 7.67 -0.72
CA GLU A 160 -9.05 6.58 -0.63
C GLU A 160 -9.10 6.03 0.80
N GLU A 161 -7.96 5.86 1.46
CA GLU A 161 -7.86 5.50 2.88
C GLU A 161 -8.61 6.46 3.81
N SER A 162 -8.62 7.75 3.51
CA SER A 162 -9.39 8.74 4.28
C SER A 162 -10.90 8.49 4.22
N PHE A 163 -11.40 7.96 3.10
CA PHE A 163 -12.78 7.49 2.99
C PHE A 163 -13.01 6.23 3.82
N HIS A 164 -12.10 5.27 3.76
CA HIS A 164 -12.16 4.03 4.54
C HIS A 164 -12.23 4.31 6.04
N GLN A 165 -11.31 5.15 6.55
CA GLN A 165 -11.28 5.56 7.95
C GLN A 165 -12.59 6.20 8.40
N ARG A 166 -13.14 7.11 7.60
CA ARG A 166 -14.41 7.77 7.90
C ARG A 166 -15.55 6.76 7.97
N GLN A 167 -15.61 5.81 7.05
CA GLN A 167 -16.68 4.79 7.02
C GLN A 167 -16.57 3.82 8.21
N GLY A 168 -15.35 3.48 8.62
CA GLY A 168 -15.12 2.71 9.86
C GLY A 168 -15.63 3.43 11.09
N TYR A 169 -15.24 4.70 11.27
CA TYR A 169 -15.71 5.55 12.35
C TYR A 169 -17.25 5.65 12.40
N GLU A 170 -17.90 5.99 11.27
CA GLU A 170 -19.35 6.08 11.17
C GLU A 170 -20.06 4.75 11.52
N SER A 171 -19.42 3.61 11.19
CA SER A 171 -19.94 2.28 11.54
C SER A 171 -19.93 2.06 13.04
N LEU A 172 -18.83 2.39 13.72
CA LEU A 172 -18.72 2.24 15.18
C LEU A 172 -19.65 3.20 15.92
N VAL A 173 -19.72 4.47 15.52
CA VAL A 173 -20.67 5.41 16.11
C VAL A 173 -22.11 4.90 16.00
N THR A 174 -22.47 4.30 14.87
CA THR A 174 -23.82 3.73 14.68
C THR A 174 -24.08 2.53 15.60
N LEU A 175 -23.05 1.77 15.95
CA LEU A 175 -23.18 0.63 16.87
C LEU A 175 -23.27 1.04 18.35
N CYS A 176 -22.76 2.23 18.69
CA CYS A 176 -22.80 2.76 20.06
C CYS A 176 -24.09 3.54 20.39
N ASN A 177 -24.90 3.88 19.37
CA ASN A 177 -26.17 4.59 19.50
C ASN A 177 -27.38 3.64 19.34
#